data_bac0f1502db36669cbfb6ecd4b285e6c
#
_entry.id   bac0f1502db36669cbfb6ecd4b285e6c
#
_cell.length_a   1.000
_cell.length_b   1.000
_cell.length_c   1.000
_cell.angle_alpha   90.00
_cell.angle_beta   90.00
_cell.angle_gamma   90.00
#
_symmetry.space_group_name_H-M   'P 1'
#
loop_
_entity.id
_entity.type
_entity.pdbx_description
1 polymer ?
#
loop_
_entity_poly.entity_id
_entity_poly.type
_entity_poly.pdbx_seq_one_letter_code
_entity_poly.pdbx_strand_id
1 'polypeptide(L)'
;MHLSASIIAGAISSIMLYEGIESAIYYTIGCSIGSILPDIDSPKSIIGRFCRPLSILINHYLGHRGLTHAPIIPIIFMFILKYNIFPISELLYKLLFGLIAGYFIHLLQDLCTIRGIPILYPFSKKKMSLFKMKTGDPGNIPASILLVIIWVFVIYNRKDFVAKVLLYISYVFQC
;
A
#
# COMPACT_ATOMS: atom_id res chain seq x y z
N MET A 1 11.38 -3.92 8.31
CA MET A 1 10.10 -4.10 9.03
C MET A 1 8.90 -3.97 8.09
N HIS A 2 8.78 -2.89 7.29
CA HIS A 2 7.66 -2.75 6.34
C HIS A 2 7.58 -3.89 5.33
N LEU A 3 8.70 -4.27 4.71
CA LEU A 3 8.75 -5.34 3.72
C LEU A 3 8.31 -6.71 4.28
N SER A 4 8.80 -7.10 5.45
CA SER A 4 8.44 -8.41 6.05
C SER A 4 6.96 -8.51 6.40
N ALA A 5 6.39 -7.46 7.00
CA ALA A 5 4.96 -7.43 7.29
C ALA A 5 4.11 -7.45 6.03
N SER A 6 4.53 -6.77 4.96
CA SER A 6 3.81 -6.77 3.69
C SER A 6 3.90 -8.11 2.94
N ILE A 7 5.03 -8.81 3.02
CA ILE A 7 5.15 -10.16 2.47
C ILE A 7 4.17 -11.11 3.18
N ILE A 8 4.16 -11.10 4.51
CA ILE A 8 3.25 -11.95 5.30
C ILE A 8 1.79 -11.60 5.01
N ALA A 9 1.44 -10.32 5.06
CA ALA A 9 0.09 -9.86 4.77
C ALA A 9 -0.33 -10.21 3.33
N GLY A 10 0.58 -10.04 2.37
CA GLY A 10 0.38 -10.39 0.96
C GLY A 10 0.14 -11.88 0.77
N ALA A 11 0.97 -12.73 1.37
CA ALA A 11 0.84 -14.19 1.28
C ALA A 11 -0.50 -14.68 1.87
N ILE A 12 -0.86 -14.21 3.07
CA ILE A 12 -2.14 -14.61 3.70
C ILE A 12 -3.32 -14.11 2.87
N SER A 13 -3.28 -12.84 2.43
CA SER A 13 -4.35 -12.25 1.63
C SER A 13 -4.52 -12.95 0.29
N SER A 14 -3.42 -13.36 -0.34
CA SER A 14 -3.45 -14.02 -1.65
C SER A 14 -4.12 -15.37 -1.58
N ILE A 15 -3.88 -16.15 -0.52
CA ILE A 15 -4.54 -17.44 -0.29
C ILE A 15 -6.06 -17.26 -0.11
N MET A 16 -6.47 -16.14 0.50
CA MET A 16 -7.89 -15.84 0.71
C MET A 16 -8.61 -15.30 -0.53
N LEU A 17 -7.88 -14.59 -1.40
CA LEU A 17 -8.47 -13.89 -2.54
C LEU A 17 -8.47 -14.74 -3.82
N TYR A 18 -7.52 -15.65 -3.96
CA TYR A 18 -7.27 -16.37 -5.21
C TYR A 18 -7.22 -17.86 -5.02
N GLU A 19 -7.84 -18.63 -5.92
CA GLU A 19 -7.85 -20.09 -5.91
C GLU A 19 -6.60 -20.74 -6.53
N GLY A 20 -5.78 -19.96 -7.26
CA GLY A 20 -4.60 -20.46 -7.96
C GLY A 20 -3.28 -20.01 -7.33
N ILE A 21 -2.32 -20.91 -7.19
CA ILE A 21 -1.00 -20.62 -6.63
C ILE A 21 -0.25 -19.56 -7.44
N GLU A 22 -0.38 -19.58 -8.76
CA GLU A 22 0.22 -18.60 -9.65
C GLU A 22 -0.31 -17.19 -9.36
N SER A 23 -1.62 -17.04 -9.24
CA SER A 23 -2.28 -15.79 -8.87
C SER A 23 -1.83 -15.27 -7.51
N ALA A 24 -1.70 -16.17 -6.54
CA ALA A 24 -1.22 -15.85 -5.21
C ALA A 24 0.24 -15.36 -5.23
N ILE A 25 1.09 -15.96 -6.05
CA ILE A 25 2.49 -15.55 -6.21
C ILE A 25 2.56 -14.14 -6.81
N TYR A 26 1.87 -13.85 -7.92
CA TYR A 26 1.88 -12.52 -8.54
C TYR A 26 1.39 -11.43 -7.59
N TYR A 27 0.31 -11.69 -6.86
CA TYR A 27 -0.21 -10.75 -5.87
C TYR A 27 0.82 -10.51 -4.74
N THR A 28 1.44 -11.56 -4.21
CA THR A 28 2.42 -11.44 -3.12
C THR A 28 3.67 -10.69 -3.55
N ILE A 29 4.16 -10.95 -4.78
CA ILE A 29 5.26 -10.20 -5.38
C ILE A 29 4.89 -8.72 -5.50
N GLY A 30 3.71 -8.42 -6.04
CA GLY A 30 3.18 -7.07 -6.14
C GLY A 30 3.12 -6.38 -4.78
N CYS A 31 2.58 -7.05 -3.76
CA CYS A 31 2.49 -6.53 -2.39
C CYS A 31 3.87 -6.21 -1.80
N SER A 32 4.86 -7.07 -2.05
CA SER A 32 6.24 -6.87 -1.61
C SER A 32 6.87 -5.64 -2.27
N ILE A 33 6.74 -5.49 -3.59
CA ILE A 33 7.22 -4.32 -4.34
C ILE A 33 6.50 -3.06 -3.87
N GLY A 34 5.17 -3.10 -3.77
CA GLY A 34 4.36 -1.96 -3.35
C GLY A 34 4.74 -1.42 -1.98
N SER A 35 5.15 -2.30 -1.07
CA SER A 35 5.54 -1.91 0.28
C SER A 35 6.84 -1.14 0.38
N ILE A 36 7.68 -1.15 -0.64
CA ILE A 36 8.94 -0.39 -0.67
C ILE A 36 8.86 0.87 -1.54
N LEU A 37 7.83 0.98 -2.39
CA LEU A 37 7.68 2.11 -3.32
C LEU A 37 7.56 3.48 -2.63
N PRO A 38 6.80 3.67 -1.53
CA PRO A 38 6.72 4.97 -0.88
C PRO A 38 8.09 5.52 -0.48
N ASP A 39 9.00 4.65 -0.07
CA ASP A 39 10.36 5.00 0.37
C ASP A 39 11.31 5.43 -0.75
N ILE A 40 10.84 5.55 -1.99
CA ILE A 40 11.63 6.07 -3.11
C ILE A 40 12.07 7.53 -2.87
N ASP A 41 11.37 8.25 -2.01
CA ASP A 41 11.74 9.61 -1.59
C ASP A 41 12.91 9.65 -0.59
N SER A 42 13.41 8.49 -0.15
CA SER A 42 14.51 8.39 0.80
C SER A 42 15.76 7.79 0.14
N PRO A 43 16.81 8.57 -0.14
CA PRO A 43 18.06 8.04 -0.75
C PRO A 43 18.77 6.98 0.08
N LYS A 44 18.36 6.79 1.35
CA LYS A 44 18.91 5.78 2.28
C LYS A 44 18.10 4.49 2.30
N SER A 45 16.91 4.47 1.74
CA SER A 45 16.06 3.27 1.66
C SER A 45 16.61 2.25 0.65
N ILE A 46 16.05 1.03 0.63
CA ILE A 46 16.44 -0.02 -0.32
C ILE A 46 16.22 0.48 -1.76
N ILE A 47 14.99 0.90 -2.08
CA ILE A 47 14.64 1.38 -3.42
C ILE A 47 15.32 2.71 -3.75
N GLY A 48 15.47 3.60 -2.77
CA GLY A 48 16.14 4.88 -2.96
C GLY A 48 17.63 4.75 -3.26
N ARG A 49 18.30 3.72 -2.74
CA ARG A 49 19.69 3.41 -3.11
C ARG A 49 19.81 2.84 -4.51
N PHE A 50 18.84 2.01 -4.92
CA PHE A 50 18.80 1.43 -6.26
C PHE A 50 18.53 2.51 -7.33
N CYS A 51 17.61 3.44 -7.06
CA CYS A 51 17.27 4.55 -7.95
C CYS A 51 17.79 5.90 -7.40
N ARG A 52 19.04 5.96 -6.96
CA ARG A 52 19.60 7.08 -6.19
C ARG A 52 19.41 8.46 -6.84
N PRO A 53 19.67 8.68 -8.14
CA PRO A 53 19.44 9.99 -8.77
C PRO A 53 17.97 10.44 -8.67
N LEU A 54 17.04 9.53 -8.96
CA LEU A 54 15.60 9.79 -8.88
C LEU A 54 15.17 10.06 -7.43
N SER A 55 15.68 9.28 -6.48
CA SER A 55 15.40 9.44 -5.06
C SER A 55 15.85 10.80 -4.52
N ILE A 56 17.05 11.28 -4.93
CA ILE A 56 17.54 12.61 -4.56
C ILE A 56 16.62 13.69 -5.13
N LEU A 57 16.23 13.56 -6.40
CA LEU A 57 15.34 14.51 -7.07
C LEU A 57 13.98 14.59 -6.36
N ILE A 58 13.35 13.44 -6.09
CA ILE A 58 12.07 13.36 -5.39
C ILE A 58 12.20 13.97 -4.00
N ASN A 59 13.26 13.62 -3.25
CA ASN A 59 13.50 14.16 -1.91
C ASN A 59 13.66 15.68 -1.92
N HIS A 60 14.37 16.22 -2.93
CA HIS A 60 14.60 17.65 -3.05
C HIS A 60 13.30 18.44 -3.30
N TYR A 61 12.45 17.97 -4.24
CA TYR A 61 11.24 18.70 -4.63
C TYR A 61 10.03 18.41 -3.75
N LEU A 62 9.85 17.16 -3.30
CA LEU A 62 8.65 16.73 -2.57
C LEU A 62 8.91 16.52 -1.08
N GLY A 63 10.18 16.47 -0.68
CA GLY A 63 10.60 16.18 0.69
C GLY A 63 10.39 14.72 1.07
N HIS A 64 11.02 14.30 2.17
CA HIS A 64 10.80 12.96 2.72
C HIS A 64 9.43 12.85 3.41
N ARG A 65 8.67 11.80 3.07
CA ARG A 65 7.27 11.61 3.47
C ARG A 65 6.35 12.76 3.01
N GLY A 66 6.52 13.16 1.75
CA GLY A 66 5.66 14.09 1.04
C GLY A 66 4.59 13.36 0.23
N LEU A 67 4.51 13.67 -1.07
CA LEU A 67 3.53 13.08 -1.99
C LEU A 67 3.58 11.56 -2.04
N THR A 68 4.77 10.97 -2.02
CA THR A 68 4.97 9.51 -2.05
C THR A 68 4.34 8.78 -0.86
N HIS A 69 4.16 9.45 0.27
CA HIS A 69 3.49 8.90 1.44
C HIS A 69 2.04 9.40 1.58
N ALA A 70 1.49 9.98 0.53
CA ALA A 70 0.09 10.42 0.52
C ALA A 70 -0.83 9.31 0.00
N PRO A 71 -1.97 9.03 0.67
CA PRO A 71 -2.93 8.01 0.23
C PRO A 71 -3.50 8.26 -1.17
N ILE A 72 -3.46 9.50 -1.66
CA ILE A 72 -3.94 9.85 -2.99
C ILE A 72 -3.26 9.05 -4.10
N ILE A 73 -1.97 8.70 -3.94
CA ILE A 73 -1.23 7.93 -4.95
C ILE A 73 -1.83 6.54 -5.16
N PRO A 74 -1.90 5.64 -4.15
CA PRO A 74 -2.49 4.32 -4.35
C PRO A 74 -3.99 4.38 -4.67
N ILE A 75 -4.72 5.42 -4.24
CA ILE A 75 -6.12 5.64 -4.62
C ILE A 75 -6.24 5.89 -6.12
N ILE A 76 -5.43 6.77 -6.70
CA ILE A 76 -5.42 7.02 -8.16
C ILE A 76 -5.10 5.73 -8.92
N PHE A 77 -4.07 4.99 -8.50
CA PHE A 77 -3.73 3.71 -9.13
C PHE A 77 -4.86 2.68 -9.04
N MET A 78 -5.56 2.64 -7.90
CA MET A 78 -6.73 1.77 -7.72
C MET A 78 -7.86 2.13 -8.70
N PHE A 79 -8.13 3.43 -8.92
CA PHE A 79 -9.13 3.87 -9.92
C PHE A 79 -8.71 3.49 -11.34
N ILE A 80 -7.45 3.74 -11.73
CA ILE A 80 -6.91 3.36 -13.05
C ILE A 80 -7.09 1.86 -13.28
N LEU A 81 -6.76 1.03 -12.30
CA LEU A 81 -6.87 -0.41 -12.37
C LEU A 81 -8.33 -0.88 -12.44
N LYS A 82 -9.21 -0.27 -11.62
CA LYS A 82 -10.64 -0.62 -11.59
C LYS A 82 -11.34 -0.36 -12.91
N TYR A 83 -11.08 0.79 -13.54
CA TYR A 83 -11.73 1.15 -14.79
C TYR A 83 -11.08 0.51 -16.02
N ASN A 84 -10.07 -0.34 -15.81
CA ASN A 84 -9.37 -1.08 -16.85
C ASN A 84 -9.00 -0.16 -18.05
N ILE A 85 -8.47 1.03 -17.74
CA ILE A 85 -8.14 2.08 -18.72
C ILE A 85 -7.14 1.53 -19.75
N PHE A 86 -6.31 0.57 -19.37
CA PHE A 86 -5.41 -0.15 -20.25
C PHE A 86 -5.74 -1.64 -20.21
N PRO A 87 -5.89 -2.30 -21.38
CA PRO A 87 -6.06 -3.75 -21.42
C PRO A 87 -4.80 -4.44 -20.91
N ILE A 88 -4.93 -5.14 -19.78
CA ILE A 88 -3.83 -5.85 -19.12
C ILE A 88 -4.21 -7.32 -18.92
N SER A 89 -3.20 -8.20 -18.88
CA SER A 89 -3.43 -9.61 -18.58
C SER A 89 -3.93 -9.80 -17.15
N GLU A 90 -4.64 -10.90 -16.91
CA GLU A 90 -5.16 -11.22 -15.57
C GLU A 90 -4.05 -11.30 -14.52
N LEU A 91 -2.90 -11.89 -14.86
CA LEU A 91 -1.75 -12.00 -13.95
C LEU A 91 -1.14 -10.64 -13.63
N LEU A 92 -1.03 -9.75 -14.62
CA LEU A 92 -0.57 -8.39 -14.41
C LEU A 92 -1.55 -7.60 -13.53
N TYR A 93 -2.86 -7.80 -13.72
CA TYR A 93 -3.88 -7.21 -12.84
C TYR A 93 -3.66 -7.61 -11.38
N LYS A 94 -3.42 -8.91 -11.11
CA LYS A 94 -3.18 -9.44 -9.75
C LYS A 94 -1.89 -8.85 -9.14
N LEU A 95 -0.84 -8.73 -9.94
CA LEU A 95 0.42 -8.10 -9.52
C LEU A 95 0.21 -6.63 -9.15
N LEU A 96 -0.47 -5.85 -10.01
CA LEU A 96 -0.74 -4.43 -9.76
C LEU A 96 -1.68 -4.22 -8.58
N PHE A 97 -2.66 -5.10 -8.41
CA PHE A 97 -3.56 -5.05 -7.25
C PHE A 97 -2.79 -5.35 -5.95
N GLY A 98 -1.89 -6.33 -5.96
CA GLY A 98 -0.96 -6.58 -4.86
C GLY A 98 -0.07 -5.38 -4.57
N LEU A 99 0.45 -4.71 -5.60
CA LEU A 99 1.28 -3.51 -5.45
C LEU A 99 0.52 -2.39 -4.72
N ILE A 100 -0.73 -2.15 -5.08
CA ILE A 100 -1.59 -1.17 -4.41
C ILE A 100 -1.80 -1.56 -2.95
N ALA A 101 -2.07 -2.85 -2.68
CA ALA A 101 -2.26 -3.37 -1.33
C ALA A 101 -1.01 -3.17 -0.47
N GLY A 102 0.18 -3.52 -0.99
CA GLY A 102 1.45 -3.33 -0.30
C GLY A 102 1.75 -1.87 -0.01
N TYR A 103 1.42 -0.99 -0.94
CA TYR A 103 1.54 0.45 -0.76
C TYR A 103 0.68 0.94 0.41
N PHE A 104 -0.59 0.52 0.47
CA PHE A 104 -1.48 0.87 1.59
C PHE A 104 -0.98 0.32 2.92
N ILE A 105 -0.47 -0.92 2.96
CA ILE A 105 0.10 -1.52 4.19
C ILE A 105 1.28 -0.67 4.69
N HIS A 106 2.17 -0.22 3.79
CA HIS A 106 3.26 0.67 4.15
C HIS A 106 2.75 1.98 4.76
N LEU A 107 1.79 2.64 4.10
CA LEU A 107 1.20 3.88 4.60
C LEU A 107 0.54 3.72 5.97
N LEU A 108 -0.17 2.60 6.20
CA LEU A 108 -0.77 2.31 7.51
C LEU A 108 0.29 2.14 8.60
N GLN A 109 1.40 1.45 8.29
CA GLN A 109 2.50 1.32 9.24
C GLN A 109 3.15 2.67 9.54
N ASP A 110 3.33 3.52 8.54
CA ASP A 110 3.88 4.85 8.71
C ASP A 110 2.94 5.80 9.44
N LEU A 111 1.64 5.65 9.27
CA LEU A 111 0.63 6.37 10.04
C LEU A 111 0.73 6.07 11.55
N CYS A 112 1.19 4.87 11.92
CA CYS A 112 1.42 4.48 13.30
C CYS A 112 2.74 5.00 13.88
N THR A 113 3.64 5.55 13.05
CA THR A 113 4.93 6.08 13.51
C THR A 113 4.82 7.54 13.98
N ILE A 114 5.80 7.98 14.80
CA ILE A 114 5.90 9.38 15.28
C ILE A 114 5.91 10.37 14.12
N ARG A 115 6.55 10.02 12.99
CA ARG A 115 6.67 10.91 11.83
C ARG A 115 5.35 11.10 11.09
N GLY A 116 4.47 10.09 11.11
CA GLY A 116 3.18 10.11 10.44
C GLY A 116 3.25 10.27 8.92
N ILE A 117 2.08 10.44 8.29
CA ILE A 117 1.91 10.65 6.85
C ILE A 117 0.98 11.83 6.57
N PRO A 118 1.11 12.52 5.42
CA PRO A 118 0.24 13.63 5.02
C PRO A 118 -1.03 13.10 4.35
N ILE A 119 -2.05 12.73 5.17
CA ILE A 119 -3.28 12.08 4.66
C ILE A 119 -4.02 12.99 3.65
N LEU A 120 -4.05 14.30 3.88
CA LEU A 120 -4.79 15.25 3.07
C LEU A 120 -3.94 15.93 1.97
N TYR A 121 -2.79 15.36 1.63
CA TYR A 121 -2.00 15.91 0.52
C TYR A 121 -2.75 15.72 -0.82
N PRO A 122 -2.78 16.68 -1.75
CA PRO A 122 -2.00 17.93 -1.81
C PRO A 122 -2.62 19.12 -1.06
N PHE A 123 -3.85 19.01 -0.53
CA PHE A 123 -4.57 20.12 0.10
C PHE A 123 -3.92 20.57 1.41
N SER A 124 -3.31 19.65 2.15
CA SER A 124 -2.60 19.95 3.39
C SER A 124 -1.33 19.09 3.51
N LYS A 125 -0.21 19.76 3.87
CA LYS A 125 1.06 19.09 4.17
C LYS A 125 1.18 18.63 5.63
N LYS A 126 0.10 18.82 6.44
CA LYS A 126 0.08 18.41 7.84
C LYS A 126 0.16 16.90 7.95
N LYS A 127 1.17 16.41 8.66
CA LYS A 127 1.35 14.97 8.92
C LYS A 127 0.49 14.55 10.11
N MET A 128 -0.19 13.42 9.96
CA MET A 128 -0.98 12.79 11.01
C MET A 128 -0.29 11.52 11.46
N SER A 129 -0.29 11.25 12.76
CA SER A 129 0.23 10.05 13.39
C SER A 129 -0.82 9.54 14.39
N LEU A 130 -1.15 8.25 14.32
CA LEU A 130 -2.09 7.62 15.27
C LEU A 130 -1.37 7.16 16.55
N PHE A 131 -0.17 6.61 16.41
CA PHE A 131 0.63 6.11 17.54
C PHE A 131 2.03 6.71 17.48
N LYS A 132 2.63 6.97 18.67
CA LYS A 132 3.96 7.57 18.74
C LYS A 132 5.07 6.51 18.74
N MET A 133 5.04 5.59 17.76
CA MET A 133 6.02 4.51 17.65
C MET A 133 7.28 4.96 16.91
N LYS A 134 8.46 4.60 17.41
CA LYS A 134 9.74 4.89 16.71
C LYS A 134 9.97 3.86 15.60
N THR A 135 10.23 4.33 14.39
CA THR A 135 10.55 3.44 13.25
C THR A 135 11.83 2.66 13.55
N GLY A 136 11.78 1.32 13.41
CA GLY A 136 12.94 0.44 13.61
C GLY A 136 13.14 -0.05 15.05
N ASP A 137 12.29 0.34 15.99
CA ASP A 137 12.33 -0.18 17.36
C ASP A 137 11.74 -1.61 17.39
N PRO A 138 12.45 -2.61 17.96
CA PRO A 138 11.92 -3.96 18.14
C PRO A 138 10.61 -4.01 18.94
N GLY A 139 10.38 -3.06 19.85
CA GLY A 139 9.11 -2.91 20.57
C GLY A 139 7.89 -2.66 19.70
N ASN A 140 8.08 -2.33 18.40
CA ASN A 140 6.99 -2.12 17.45
C ASN A 140 6.59 -3.39 16.68
N ILE A 141 7.26 -4.51 16.88
CA ILE A 141 6.92 -5.80 16.25
C ILE A 141 5.47 -6.20 16.55
N PRO A 142 4.98 -6.14 17.81
CA PRO A 142 3.58 -6.47 18.11
C PRO A 142 2.57 -5.61 17.36
N ALA A 143 2.85 -4.32 17.22
CA ALA A 143 1.98 -3.41 16.48
C ALA A 143 1.94 -3.71 14.97
N SER A 144 3.07 -4.10 14.39
CA SER A 144 3.11 -4.53 12.98
C SER A 144 2.35 -5.83 12.77
N ILE A 145 2.45 -6.78 13.70
CA ILE A 145 1.67 -8.02 13.69
C ILE A 145 0.17 -7.71 13.82
N LEU A 146 -0.20 -6.83 14.75
CA LEU A 146 -1.60 -6.41 14.93
C LEU A 146 -2.17 -5.78 13.64
N LEU A 147 -1.40 -4.92 12.96
CA LEU A 147 -1.82 -4.35 11.68
C LEU A 147 -2.00 -5.41 10.60
N VAL A 148 -1.13 -6.42 10.54
CA VAL A 148 -1.28 -7.55 9.62
C VAL A 148 -2.56 -8.33 9.95
N ILE A 149 -2.83 -8.60 11.22
CA ILE A 149 -4.05 -9.29 11.66
C ILE A 149 -5.30 -8.49 11.28
N ILE A 150 -5.31 -7.17 11.54
CA ILE A 150 -6.41 -6.29 11.15
C ILE A 150 -6.59 -6.29 9.64
N TRP A 151 -5.51 -6.22 8.86
CA TRP A 151 -5.57 -6.27 7.41
C TRP A 151 -6.19 -7.58 6.90
N VAL A 152 -5.71 -8.73 7.41
CA VAL A 152 -6.24 -10.05 7.08
C VAL A 152 -7.71 -10.18 7.47
N PHE A 153 -8.09 -9.72 8.67
CA PHE A 153 -9.48 -9.70 9.14
C PHE A 153 -10.38 -8.85 8.24
N VAL A 154 -9.90 -7.68 7.82
CA VAL A 154 -10.62 -6.80 6.88
C VAL A 154 -10.83 -7.48 5.53
N ILE A 155 -9.83 -8.19 5.00
CA ILE A 155 -9.97 -8.93 3.74
C ILE A 155 -10.91 -10.12 3.91
N TYR A 156 -10.79 -10.89 4.99
CA TYR A 156 -11.65 -12.03 5.28
C TYR A 156 -13.14 -11.65 5.34
N ASN A 157 -13.47 -10.57 6.05
CA ASN A 157 -14.84 -10.11 6.18
C ASN A 157 -15.38 -9.37 4.94
N ARG A 158 -14.53 -9.10 3.92
CA ARG A 158 -14.89 -8.25 2.79
C ARG A 158 -15.07 -8.94 1.45
N LYS A 159 -15.05 -10.28 1.38
CA LYS A 159 -15.52 -10.94 0.15
C LYS A 159 -16.91 -10.40 -0.27
N ASP A 160 -17.78 -10.09 0.70
CA ASP A 160 -19.11 -9.54 0.41
C ASP A 160 -19.18 -8.00 0.41
N PHE A 161 -18.35 -7.32 1.20
CA PHE A 161 -18.46 -5.87 1.34
C PHE A 161 -17.83 -5.10 0.17
N VAL A 162 -16.68 -5.53 -0.33
CA VAL A 162 -16.07 -4.90 -1.52
C VAL A 162 -16.96 -5.11 -2.73
N ALA A 163 -17.55 -6.31 -2.89
CA ALA A 163 -18.53 -6.57 -3.93
C ALA A 163 -19.77 -5.66 -3.80
N LYS A 164 -20.31 -5.51 -2.59
CA LYS A 164 -21.46 -4.61 -2.32
C LYS A 164 -21.14 -3.14 -2.51
N VAL A 165 -19.98 -2.66 -2.04
CA VAL A 165 -19.55 -1.27 -2.24
C VAL A 165 -19.27 -0.98 -3.73
N LEU A 166 -18.64 -1.92 -4.44
CA LEU A 166 -18.43 -1.79 -5.88
C LEU A 166 -19.74 -1.81 -6.67
N LEU A 167 -20.70 -2.64 -6.27
CA LEU A 167 -22.06 -2.68 -6.82
C LEU A 167 -22.81 -1.38 -6.55
N TYR A 168 -22.73 -0.85 -5.33
CA TYR A 168 -23.35 0.41 -4.96
C TYR A 168 -22.76 1.61 -5.73
N ILE A 169 -21.42 1.65 -5.84
CA ILE A 169 -20.74 2.70 -6.62
C ILE A 169 -21.10 2.58 -8.11
N SER A 170 -21.16 1.38 -8.69
CA SER A 170 -21.58 1.20 -10.08
C SER A 170 -23.03 1.61 -10.31
N TYR A 171 -23.92 1.39 -9.34
CA TYR A 171 -25.32 1.80 -9.39
C TYR A 171 -25.47 3.33 -9.35
N VAL A 172 -24.69 4.01 -8.50
CA VAL A 172 -24.70 5.48 -8.36
C VAL A 172 -24.13 6.19 -9.61
N PHE A 173 -23.23 5.55 -10.37
CA PHE A 173 -22.63 6.12 -11.58
C PHE A 173 -23.27 5.64 -12.89
N GLN A 174 -24.36 4.85 -12.83
CA GLN A 174 -25.19 4.47 -14.00
C GLN A 174 -26.45 5.36 -14.16
N CYS A 175 -26.66 6.34 -13.27
CA CYS A 175 -27.70 7.36 -13.42
C CYS A 175 -27.16 8.64 -14.04
#